data_162a7adc462bf8f6ae48fca6ff9dc105
#
_entry.id   162a7adc462bf8f6ae48fca6ff9dc105
#
_cell.length_a   1.000
_cell.length_b   1.000
_cell.length_c   1.000
_cell.angle_alpha   90.00
_cell.angle_beta   90.00
_cell.angle_gamma   90.00
#
_symmetry.space_group_name_H-M   'P 1'
#
loop_
_entity.id
_entity.type
_entity.pdbx_description
1 polymer ?
#
loop_
_entity_poly.entity_id
_entity_poly.type
_entity_poly.pdbx_seq_one_letter_code
_entity_poly.pdbx_strand_id
1 'polypeptide(L)'
;MYKTPNPIVSFLPIAIMIGILYVTISTFGSNSLNGPSQVALLLTTAICILIGMAVYKIPWANFENQIVDNVKGVASAMLILLIIGALSGAWMISGVVPTLIDYGMAVINPKFFLASACIICILVSVMTGSSWTTIATIGIALMGIGQAQGYSEGWIAGAIISGAYFGDKISPLSDTTVLAASVTRTPLFDHIRYMMITTIPSIVITLIIFFIIGLTSNSASEVNIQEISNTLNEKFNITPWLLAVPILTGFMIAKRIPSLITLFVSTILATTAALWAQQDILEELGNGSRPVFEGIMAMITTNTQIETGNQLVNDLVATRGMQGMMNTIWLILCAMCFGGAMTASGMLKSITNMFANMMKSTFSMVSSTALSGLFLNITTADQYISIILTGNMFKDIYKEKGYESRLLSRTTEDSVTVTSVLVPWNSCSLTQSTVLNVSTLTYLPYCFFNYLSPIMSIIVAATAFKIFRKKPTENRNN
;
A
#
# COMPACT_ATOMS: atom_id res chain seq x y z
N MET A 1 -9.49 -12.43 34.60
CA MET A 1 -8.55 -11.63 33.78
C MET A 1 -7.21 -12.34 33.78
N TYR A 2 -6.67 -12.64 32.61
CA TYR A 2 -5.33 -13.25 32.49
C TYR A 2 -4.27 -12.23 32.90
N LYS A 3 -3.13 -12.73 33.40
CA LYS A 3 -2.00 -11.89 33.81
C LYS A 3 -1.45 -11.19 32.54
N THR A 4 -1.35 -9.86 32.57
CA THR A 4 -0.76 -9.10 31.45
C THR A 4 0.68 -9.54 31.23
N PRO A 5 1.08 -9.86 30.00
CA PRO A 5 2.45 -10.26 29.69
C PRO A 5 3.48 -9.19 30.10
N ASN A 6 4.68 -9.64 30.47
CA ASN A 6 5.80 -8.73 30.67
C ASN A 6 6.20 -8.13 29.32
N PRO A 7 6.44 -6.81 29.21
CA PRO A 7 6.85 -6.17 27.97
C PRO A 7 8.07 -6.83 27.30
N ILE A 8 9.09 -7.22 28.09
CA ILE A 8 10.30 -7.88 27.56
C ILE A 8 9.94 -9.23 26.89
N VAL A 9 9.10 -10.04 27.54
CA VAL A 9 8.63 -11.32 26.96
C VAL A 9 7.78 -11.07 25.71
N SER A 10 7.04 -9.96 25.69
CA SER A 10 6.18 -9.59 24.57
C SER A 10 6.97 -9.19 23.31
N PHE A 11 8.20 -8.69 23.46
CA PHE A 11 9.09 -8.41 22.31
C PHE A 11 9.72 -9.66 21.72
N LEU A 12 9.79 -10.77 22.45
CA LEU A 12 10.49 -11.98 22.00
C LEU A 12 9.95 -12.55 20.68
N PRO A 13 8.63 -12.76 20.49
CA PRO A 13 8.11 -13.25 19.21
C PRO A 13 8.46 -12.33 18.04
N ILE A 14 8.48 -11.02 18.26
CA ILE A 14 8.80 -10.03 17.22
C ILE A 14 10.28 -10.10 16.86
N ALA A 15 11.16 -10.17 17.83
CA ALA A 15 12.60 -10.31 17.59
C ALA A 15 12.92 -11.60 16.82
N ILE A 16 12.26 -12.71 17.18
CA ILE A 16 12.39 -13.99 16.47
C ILE A 16 11.87 -13.86 15.03
N MET A 17 10.70 -13.22 14.84
CA MET A 17 10.13 -12.99 13.51
C MET A 17 11.11 -12.21 12.63
N ILE A 18 11.62 -11.08 13.11
CA ILE A 18 12.56 -10.24 12.36
C ILE A 18 13.83 -11.05 12.04
N GLY A 19 14.36 -11.82 12.99
CA GLY A 19 15.54 -12.66 12.79
C GLY A 19 15.32 -13.71 11.71
N ILE A 20 14.21 -14.46 11.78
CA ILE A 20 13.90 -15.49 10.78
C ILE A 20 13.65 -14.86 9.41
N LEU A 21 12.88 -13.77 9.33
CA LEU A 21 12.62 -13.06 8.06
C LEU A 21 13.91 -12.50 7.46
N TYR A 22 14.81 -11.96 8.27
CA TYR A 22 16.12 -11.49 7.78
C TYR A 22 16.93 -12.64 7.15
N VAL A 23 17.05 -13.78 7.83
CA VAL A 23 17.72 -14.97 7.29
C VAL A 23 17.00 -15.46 6.02
N THR A 24 15.68 -15.49 6.04
CA THR A 24 14.87 -15.91 4.89
C THR A 24 15.12 -15.03 3.66
N ILE A 25 15.05 -13.71 3.83
CA ILE A 25 15.24 -12.75 2.73
C ILE A 25 16.70 -12.77 2.23
N SER A 26 17.69 -12.87 3.13
CA SER A 26 19.10 -12.94 2.75
C SER A 26 19.46 -14.22 2.00
N THR A 27 18.73 -15.31 2.27
CA THR A 27 18.97 -16.63 1.63
C THR A 27 18.22 -16.77 0.30
N PHE A 28 16.97 -16.37 0.24
CA PHE A 28 16.08 -16.62 -0.90
C PHE A 28 15.86 -15.39 -1.80
N GLY A 29 16.31 -14.19 -1.40
CA GLY A 29 16.11 -12.94 -2.16
C GLY A 29 14.65 -12.69 -2.52
N SER A 30 14.38 -12.42 -3.80
CA SER A 30 13.01 -12.22 -4.33
C SER A 30 12.11 -13.46 -4.18
N ASN A 31 12.68 -14.67 -4.17
CA ASN A 31 11.92 -15.91 -3.98
C ASN A 31 11.45 -16.13 -2.53
N SER A 32 11.87 -15.29 -1.59
CA SER A 32 11.42 -15.37 -0.19
C SER A 32 9.90 -15.26 -0.03
N LEU A 33 9.23 -14.59 -0.96
CA LEU A 33 7.76 -14.43 -0.98
C LEU A 33 7.00 -15.66 -1.52
N ASN A 34 7.70 -16.66 -2.06
CA ASN A 34 7.11 -17.85 -2.66
C ASN A 34 7.04 -19.05 -1.68
N GLY A 35 6.86 -18.80 -0.38
CA GLY A 35 6.73 -19.82 0.67
C GLY A 35 7.57 -19.58 1.91
N PRO A 36 8.89 -19.30 1.80
CA PRO A 36 9.76 -19.17 2.97
C PRO A 36 9.31 -18.11 3.99
N SER A 37 8.85 -16.93 3.55
CA SER A 37 8.34 -15.88 4.46
C SER A 37 7.02 -16.28 5.13
N GLN A 38 6.15 -17.03 4.44
CA GLN A 38 4.92 -17.57 5.00
C GLN A 38 5.22 -18.56 6.14
N VAL A 39 6.19 -19.45 5.92
CA VAL A 39 6.63 -20.42 6.95
C VAL A 39 7.24 -19.69 8.14
N ALA A 40 8.07 -18.66 7.92
CA ALA A 40 8.65 -17.85 8.97
C ALA A 40 7.58 -17.21 9.87
N LEU A 41 6.53 -16.64 9.27
CA LEU A 41 5.40 -16.05 10.01
C LEU A 41 4.60 -17.09 10.79
N LEU A 42 4.33 -18.28 10.20
CA LEU A 42 3.61 -19.34 10.89
C LEU A 42 4.41 -19.95 12.05
N LEU A 43 5.73 -20.15 11.88
CA LEU A 43 6.61 -20.59 12.96
C LEU A 43 6.62 -19.59 14.13
N THR A 44 6.70 -18.32 13.82
CA THR A 44 6.66 -17.28 14.86
C THR A 44 5.29 -17.17 15.51
N THR A 45 4.22 -17.38 14.75
CA THR A 45 2.85 -17.50 15.28
C THR A 45 2.76 -18.65 16.30
N ALA A 46 3.28 -19.81 15.94
CA ALA A 46 3.29 -20.97 16.83
C ALA A 46 4.07 -20.68 18.14
N ILE A 47 5.23 -20.02 18.05
CA ILE A 47 6.02 -19.62 19.22
C ILE A 47 5.22 -18.65 20.08
N CYS A 48 4.55 -17.65 19.50
CA CYS A 48 3.71 -16.70 20.23
C CYS A 48 2.57 -17.42 20.97
N ILE A 49 1.89 -18.35 20.30
CA ILE A 49 0.80 -19.16 20.89
C ILE A 49 1.34 -20.04 22.03
N LEU A 50 2.46 -20.73 21.83
CA LEU A 50 3.08 -21.56 22.86
C LEU A 50 3.44 -20.76 24.12
N ILE A 51 4.03 -19.58 23.97
CA ILE A 51 4.32 -18.69 25.11
C ILE A 51 3.00 -18.27 25.79
N GLY A 52 1.98 -17.88 25.03
CA GLY A 52 0.69 -17.46 25.56
C GLY A 52 -0.03 -18.57 26.32
N MET A 53 -0.01 -19.79 25.80
CA MET A 53 -0.65 -20.95 26.44
C MET A 53 0.16 -21.48 27.63
N ALA A 54 1.48 -21.66 27.48
CA ALA A 54 2.31 -22.27 28.49
C ALA A 54 2.56 -21.34 29.69
N VAL A 55 2.91 -20.06 29.42
CA VAL A 55 3.30 -19.09 30.43
C VAL A 55 2.09 -18.34 31.01
N TYR A 56 1.20 -17.86 30.12
CA TYR A 56 0.07 -16.98 30.52
C TYR A 56 -1.26 -17.72 30.65
N LYS A 57 -1.29 -19.04 30.35
CA LYS A 57 -2.47 -19.93 30.48
C LYS A 57 -3.68 -19.46 29.69
N ILE A 58 -3.45 -18.84 28.52
CA ILE A 58 -4.51 -18.39 27.61
C ILE A 58 -5.03 -19.57 26.81
N PRO A 59 -6.35 -19.84 26.80
CA PRO A 59 -6.93 -20.95 26.05
C PRO A 59 -6.77 -20.80 24.54
N TRP A 60 -6.68 -21.91 23.82
CA TRP A 60 -6.61 -21.94 22.35
C TRP A 60 -7.74 -21.15 21.68
N ALA A 61 -8.96 -21.29 22.16
CA ALA A 61 -10.13 -20.59 21.60
C ALA A 61 -9.95 -19.07 21.46
N ASN A 62 -9.18 -18.42 22.37
CA ASN A 62 -8.92 -16.99 22.29
C ASN A 62 -8.01 -16.67 21.07
N PHE A 63 -7.02 -17.51 20.81
CA PHE A 63 -6.14 -17.36 19.64
C PHE A 63 -6.92 -17.60 18.34
N GLU A 64 -7.67 -18.68 18.29
CA GLU A 64 -8.49 -19.03 17.13
C GLU A 64 -9.47 -17.91 16.74
N ASN A 65 -10.24 -17.42 17.71
CA ASN A 65 -11.19 -16.33 17.50
C ASN A 65 -10.50 -15.05 16.99
N GLN A 66 -9.38 -14.65 17.60
CA GLN A 66 -8.68 -13.45 17.21
C GLN A 66 -8.03 -13.57 15.83
N ILE A 67 -7.49 -14.73 15.48
CA ILE A 67 -6.95 -15.00 14.14
C ILE A 67 -8.08 -14.89 13.10
N VAL A 68 -9.22 -15.54 13.36
CA VAL A 68 -10.40 -15.49 12.48
C VAL A 68 -10.90 -14.05 12.31
N ASP A 69 -10.96 -13.26 13.39
CA ASP A 69 -11.39 -11.87 13.31
C ASP A 69 -10.41 -11.00 12.51
N ASN A 70 -9.10 -11.22 12.64
CA ASN A 70 -8.10 -10.54 11.81
C ASN A 70 -8.26 -10.91 10.32
N VAL A 71 -8.46 -12.19 9.99
CA VAL A 71 -8.68 -12.64 8.61
C VAL A 71 -9.95 -12.01 8.02
N LYS A 72 -11.04 -11.93 8.80
CA LYS A 72 -12.27 -11.22 8.39
C LYS A 72 -11.99 -9.76 8.06
N GLY A 73 -11.12 -9.10 8.83
CA GLY A 73 -10.75 -7.69 8.63
C GLY A 73 -10.12 -7.42 7.25
N VAL A 74 -9.37 -8.38 6.71
CA VAL A 74 -8.65 -8.24 5.42
C VAL A 74 -9.32 -8.97 4.24
N ALA A 75 -10.49 -9.58 4.44
CA ALA A 75 -11.16 -10.35 3.39
C ALA A 75 -11.47 -9.51 2.13
N SER A 76 -11.92 -8.28 2.30
CA SER A 76 -12.18 -7.35 1.18
C SER A 76 -10.88 -7.02 0.41
N ALA A 77 -9.78 -6.82 1.11
CA ALA A 77 -8.47 -6.57 0.49
C ALA A 77 -7.99 -7.75 -0.36
N MET A 78 -8.20 -8.99 0.11
CA MET A 78 -7.86 -10.19 -0.66
C MET A 78 -8.69 -10.32 -1.94
N LEU A 79 -9.98 -9.98 -1.90
CA LEU A 79 -10.84 -9.96 -3.08
C LEU A 79 -10.39 -8.88 -4.08
N ILE A 80 -10.03 -7.69 -3.60
CA ILE A 80 -9.50 -6.61 -4.42
C ILE A 80 -8.21 -7.07 -5.11
N LEU A 81 -7.31 -7.74 -4.41
CA LEU A 81 -6.06 -8.28 -5.00
C LEU A 81 -6.33 -9.25 -6.15
N LEU A 82 -7.27 -10.17 -6.01
CA LEU A 82 -7.63 -11.08 -7.10
C LEU A 82 -8.11 -10.33 -8.34
N ILE A 83 -8.97 -9.33 -8.14
CA ILE A 83 -9.50 -8.53 -9.26
C ILE A 83 -8.38 -7.66 -9.88
N ILE A 84 -7.45 -7.13 -9.08
CA ILE A 84 -6.28 -6.41 -9.58
C ILE A 84 -5.42 -7.31 -10.48
N GLY A 85 -5.22 -8.57 -10.10
CA GLY A 85 -4.52 -9.53 -10.95
C GLY A 85 -5.19 -9.71 -12.31
N ALA A 86 -6.52 -9.88 -12.31
CA ALA A 86 -7.32 -9.96 -13.53
C ALA A 86 -7.25 -8.66 -14.35
N LEU A 87 -7.36 -7.51 -13.70
CA LEU A 87 -7.29 -6.18 -14.32
C LEU A 87 -5.93 -5.94 -14.99
N SER A 88 -4.85 -6.24 -14.28
CA SER A 88 -3.48 -6.08 -14.79
C SER A 88 -3.28 -6.87 -16.09
N GLY A 89 -3.70 -8.15 -16.11
CA GLY A 89 -3.68 -8.97 -17.32
C GLY A 89 -4.55 -8.38 -18.42
N ALA A 90 -5.79 -8.03 -18.11
CA ALA A 90 -6.74 -7.47 -19.09
C ALA A 90 -6.26 -6.14 -19.68
N TRP A 91 -5.77 -5.22 -18.86
CA TRP A 91 -5.26 -3.92 -19.34
C TRP A 91 -4.00 -4.05 -20.18
N MET A 92 -3.13 -5.01 -19.85
CA MET A 92 -1.91 -5.24 -20.63
C MET A 92 -2.24 -5.84 -21.99
N ILE A 93 -2.91 -7.00 -21.99
CA ILE A 93 -3.16 -7.77 -23.21
C ILE A 93 -4.14 -7.06 -24.15
N SER A 94 -5.09 -6.27 -23.62
CA SER A 94 -5.98 -5.45 -24.47
C SER A 94 -5.27 -4.31 -25.21
N GLY A 95 -3.99 -4.04 -24.91
CA GLY A 95 -3.27 -2.91 -25.46
C GLY A 95 -3.52 -1.58 -24.75
N VAL A 96 -4.33 -1.56 -23.68
CA VAL A 96 -4.59 -0.34 -22.89
C VAL A 96 -3.30 0.18 -22.25
N VAL A 97 -2.55 -0.67 -21.51
CA VAL A 97 -1.26 -0.27 -20.93
C VAL A 97 -0.22 0.02 -21.99
N PRO A 98 -0.01 -0.79 -23.04
CA PRO A 98 0.86 -0.44 -24.16
C PRO A 98 0.54 0.94 -24.79
N THR A 99 -0.74 1.26 -24.99
CA THR A 99 -1.16 2.58 -25.49
C THR A 99 -0.82 3.70 -24.51
N LEU A 100 -1.04 3.49 -23.22
CA LEU A 100 -0.67 4.47 -22.18
C LEU A 100 0.85 4.68 -22.11
N ILE A 101 1.64 3.61 -22.29
CA ILE A 101 3.11 3.70 -22.33
C ILE A 101 3.56 4.50 -23.55
N ASP A 102 3.11 4.14 -24.74
CA ASP A 102 3.51 4.80 -25.99
C ASP A 102 3.17 6.29 -25.99
N TYR A 103 1.93 6.65 -25.68
CA TYR A 103 1.51 8.06 -25.60
C TYR A 103 2.12 8.79 -24.42
N GLY A 104 2.29 8.11 -23.30
CA GLY A 104 2.92 8.67 -22.09
C GLY A 104 4.39 9.03 -22.34
N MET A 105 5.13 8.18 -23.05
CA MET A 105 6.52 8.48 -23.49
C MET A 105 6.59 9.70 -24.41
N ALA A 106 5.59 9.90 -25.27
CA ALA A 106 5.54 11.05 -26.16
C ALA A 106 5.22 12.38 -25.44
N VAL A 107 4.45 12.32 -24.33
CA VAL A 107 3.96 13.52 -23.62
C VAL A 107 4.81 13.87 -22.39
N ILE A 108 5.25 12.87 -21.62
CA ILE A 108 5.97 13.10 -20.38
C ILE A 108 7.47 13.19 -20.66
N ASN A 109 8.02 14.40 -20.47
CA ASN A 109 9.47 14.58 -20.60
C ASN A 109 10.20 13.77 -19.51
N PRO A 110 11.19 12.93 -19.89
CA PRO A 110 11.91 12.08 -18.95
C PRO A 110 12.47 12.82 -17.74
N LYS A 111 13.02 14.02 -17.92
CA LYS A 111 13.58 14.83 -16.81
C LYS A 111 12.57 15.19 -15.72
N PHE A 112 11.29 15.21 -16.04
CA PHE A 112 10.23 15.54 -15.09
C PHE A 112 9.38 14.33 -14.71
N PHE A 113 9.73 13.16 -15.19
CA PHE A 113 8.91 11.95 -15.05
C PHE A 113 8.55 11.64 -13.59
N LEU A 114 9.54 11.57 -12.67
CA LEU A 114 9.29 11.19 -11.28
C LEU A 114 8.33 12.16 -10.57
N ALA A 115 8.54 13.47 -10.76
CA ALA A 115 7.65 14.48 -10.20
C ALA A 115 6.25 14.43 -10.83
N SER A 116 6.16 14.23 -12.16
CA SER A 116 4.89 14.10 -12.87
C SER A 116 4.13 12.86 -12.43
N ALA A 117 4.79 11.71 -12.31
CA ALA A 117 4.20 10.47 -11.83
C ALA A 117 3.63 10.63 -10.42
N CYS A 118 4.38 11.27 -9.52
CA CYS A 118 3.91 11.58 -8.17
C CYS A 118 2.65 12.48 -8.22
N ILE A 119 2.66 13.57 -9.01
CA ILE A 119 1.51 14.50 -9.15
C ILE A 119 0.29 13.79 -9.75
N ILE A 120 0.46 12.98 -10.78
CA ILE A 120 -0.65 12.22 -11.38
C ILE A 120 -1.26 11.28 -10.34
N CYS A 121 -0.44 10.56 -9.58
CA CYS A 121 -0.91 9.69 -8.51
C CYS A 121 -1.62 10.48 -7.39
N ILE A 122 -1.14 11.69 -7.04
CA ILE A 122 -1.84 12.58 -6.10
C ILE A 122 -3.25 12.88 -6.59
N LEU A 123 -3.38 13.35 -7.82
CA LEU A 123 -4.68 13.76 -8.38
C LEU A 123 -5.66 12.58 -8.42
N VAL A 124 -5.22 11.44 -8.95
CA VAL A 124 -6.05 10.24 -9.03
C VAL A 124 -6.43 9.74 -7.64
N SER A 125 -5.50 9.70 -6.70
CA SER A 125 -5.74 9.20 -5.35
C SER A 125 -6.65 10.10 -4.52
N VAL A 126 -6.56 11.42 -4.67
CA VAL A 126 -7.53 12.36 -4.07
C VAL A 126 -8.96 12.10 -4.58
N MET A 127 -9.10 11.80 -5.87
CA MET A 127 -10.40 11.52 -6.50
C MET A 127 -10.95 10.16 -6.09
N THR A 128 -10.09 9.14 -6.02
CA THR A 128 -10.47 7.76 -5.68
C THR A 128 -10.70 7.56 -4.18
N GLY A 129 -9.97 8.30 -3.35
CA GLY A 129 -9.86 8.04 -1.92
C GLY A 129 -9.17 6.72 -1.61
N SER A 130 -8.28 6.22 -2.50
CA SER A 130 -7.63 4.93 -2.32
C SER A 130 -6.26 4.89 -3.00
N SER A 131 -5.21 4.72 -2.19
CA SER A 131 -3.87 4.46 -2.70
C SER A 131 -3.80 3.14 -3.49
N TRP A 132 -4.52 2.12 -3.04
CA TRP A 132 -4.55 0.80 -3.69
C TRP A 132 -5.14 0.87 -5.09
N THR A 133 -6.31 1.52 -5.24
CA THR A 133 -6.97 1.69 -6.54
C THR A 133 -6.12 2.54 -7.49
N THR A 134 -5.49 3.60 -6.98
CA THR A 134 -4.60 4.45 -7.77
C THR A 134 -3.42 3.67 -8.32
N ILE A 135 -2.74 2.90 -7.46
CA ILE A 135 -1.58 2.11 -7.86
C ILE A 135 -1.98 0.99 -8.82
N ALA A 136 -3.13 0.34 -8.57
CA ALA A 136 -3.64 -0.75 -9.41
C ALA A 136 -4.11 -0.29 -10.81
N THR A 137 -4.35 0.99 -10.99
CA THR A 137 -4.78 1.56 -12.27
C THR A 137 -3.63 2.34 -12.92
N ILE A 138 -3.54 3.63 -12.63
CA ILE A 138 -2.54 4.49 -13.27
C ILE A 138 -1.10 4.14 -12.85
N GLY A 139 -0.90 3.56 -11.67
CA GLY A 139 0.42 3.17 -11.19
C GLY A 139 1.10 2.15 -12.09
N ILE A 140 0.35 1.15 -12.59
CA ILE A 140 0.89 0.14 -13.52
C ILE A 140 1.38 0.78 -14.81
N ALA A 141 0.60 1.70 -15.38
CA ALA A 141 1.00 2.42 -16.60
C ALA A 141 2.24 3.30 -16.37
N LEU A 142 2.28 4.02 -15.23
CA LEU A 142 3.44 4.85 -14.88
C LEU A 142 4.69 4.01 -14.61
N MET A 143 4.55 2.79 -14.06
CA MET A 143 5.67 1.85 -13.96
C MET A 143 6.26 1.58 -15.34
N GLY A 144 5.44 1.21 -16.32
CA GLY A 144 5.88 0.93 -17.68
C GLY A 144 6.52 2.15 -18.35
N ILE A 145 5.91 3.34 -18.25
CA ILE A 145 6.48 4.58 -18.80
C ILE A 145 7.86 4.88 -18.21
N GLY A 146 7.99 4.77 -16.89
CA GLY A 146 9.25 5.06 -16.20
C GLY A 146 10.37 4.07 -16.54
N GLN A 147 10.04 2.77 -16.65
CA GLN A 147 10.99 1.74 -17.10
C GLN A 147 11.42 1.98 -18.56
N ALA A 148 10.48 2.30 -19.44
CA ALA A 148 10.74 2.68 -20.83
C ALA A 148 11.61 3.94 -20.97
N GLN A 149 11.55 4.84 -19.98
CA GLN A 149 12.42 6.03 -19.91
C GLN A 149 13.75 5.78 -19.18
N GLY A 150 14.06 4.53 -18.78
CA GLY A 150 15.33 4.13 -18.18
C GLY A 150 15.45 4.42 -16.67
N TYR A 151 14.37 4.73 -15.99
CA TYR A 151 14.39 4.86 -14.53
C TYR A 151 14.42 3.49 -13.86
N SER A 152 15.15 3.36 -12.74
CA SER A 152 15.09 2.13 -11.94
C SER A 152 13.74 2.00 -11.24
N GLU A 153 13.28 0.76 -11.10
CA GLU A 153 11.96 0.40 -10.53
C GLU A 153 11.71 1.02 -9.15
N GLY A 154 12.74 1.10 -8.32
CA GLY A 154 12.63 1.69 -6.97
C GLY A 154 12.24 3.16 -7.00
N TRP A 155 12.84 3.97 -7.88
CA TRP A 155 12.51 5.39 -8.04
C TRP A 155 11.09 5.58 -8.55
N ILE A 156 10.69 4.80 -9.55
CA ILE A 156 9.35 4.87 -10.14
C ILE A 156 8.31 4.50 -9.10
N ALA A 157 8.46 3.34 -8.45
CA ALA A 157 7.55 2.87 -7.42
C ALA A 157 7.48 3.82 -6.23
N GLY A 158 8.62 4.38 -5.78
CA GLY A 158 8.68 5.39 -4.72
C GLY A 158 7.89 6.66 -5.05
N ALA A 159 7.96 7.14 -6.29
CA ALA A 159 7.20 8.31 -6.75
C ALA A 159 5.68 8.02 -6.81
N ILE A 160 5.30 6.87 -7.36
CA ILE A 160 3.91 6.40 -7.44
C ILE A 160 3.31 6.25 -6.03
N ILE A 161 4.00 5.53 -5.13
CA ILE A 161 3.55 5.27 -3.77
C ILE A 161 3.45 6.58 -2.98
N SER A 162 4.45 7.45 -3.06
CA SER A 162 4.43 8.76 -2.37
C SER A 162 3.22 9.59 -2.78
N GLY A 163 2.91 9.66 -4.08
CA GLY A 163 1.76 10.39 -4.59
C GLY A 163 0.43 9.75 -4.20
N ALA A 164 0.32 8.45 -4.34
CA ALA A 164 -0.89 7.70 -4.01
C ALA A 164 -1.26 7.80 -2.52
N TYR A 165 -0.29 7.66 -1.63
CA TYR A 165 -0.51 7.77 -0.18
C TYR A 165 -0.80 9.20 0.28
N PHE A 166 -0.23 10.21 -0.39
CA PHE A 166 -0.62 11.59 -0.14
C PHE A 166 -2.09 11.84 -0.48
N GLY A 167 -2.52 11.43 -1.67
CA GLY A 167 -3.90 11.65 -2.13
C GLY A 167 -4.92 10.91 -1.28
N ASP A 168 -4.67 9.65 -0.97
CA ASP A 168 -5.47 8.82 -0.07
C ASP A 168 -5.68 9.52 1.27
N LYS A 169 -4.60 9.94 1.90
CA LYS A 169 -4.59 10.58 3.21
C LYS A 169 -5.43 11.85 3.31
N ILE A 170 -5.49 12.69 2.28
CA ILE A 170 -6.24 13.96 2.32
C ILE A 170 -7.66 13.84 1.74
N SER A 171 -7.99 12.72 1.13
CA SER A 171 -9.30 12.52 0.53
C SER A 171 -10.38 12.28 1.60
N PRO A 172 -11.51 13.00 1.56
CA PRO A 172 -12.64 12.70 2.43
C PRO A 172 -13.34 11.38 2.06
N LEU A 173 -12.95 10.74 0.97
CA LEU A 173 -13.45 9.46 0.49
C LEU A 173 -12.58 8.29 0.97
N SER A 174 -11.43 8.56 1.58
CA SER A 174 -10.52 7.54 2.05
C SER A 174 -11.05 6.82 3.28
N ASP A 175 -11.05 5.49 3.19
CA ASP A 175 -11.45 4.62 4.29
C ASP A 175 -10.56 4.82 5.52
N THR A 176 -9.25 4.99 5.34
CA THR A 176 -8.29 5.19 6.44
C THR A 176 -8.48 6.52 7.12
N THR A 177 -8.67 7.59 6.35
CA THR A 177 -8.93 8.94 6.85
C THR A 177 -10.24 9.00 7.64
N VAL A 178 -11.31 8.39 7.11
CA VAL A 178 -12.60 8.27 7.83
C VAL A 178 -12.45 7.42 9.08
N LEU A 179 -11.72 6.31 9.02
CA LEU A 179 -11.50 5.41 10.15
C LEU A 179 -10.71 6.10 11.26
N ALA A 180 -9.58 6.76 10.95
CA ALA A 180 -8.77 7.48 11.93
C ALA A 180 -9.56 8.60 12.62
N ALA A 181 -10.34 9.37 11.85
CA ALA A 181 -11.23 10.40 12.37
C ALA A 181 -12.30 9.80 13.31
N SER A 182 -12.93 8.69 12.91
CA SER A 182 -13.98 8.01 13.66
C SER A 182 -13.49 7.43 15.00
N VAL A 183 -12.40 6.66 14.97
CA VAL A 183 -11.84 6.00 16.17
C VAL A 183 -11.39 7.01 17.21
N THR A 184 -10.85 8.15 16.77
CA THR A 184 -10.41 9.25 17.64
C THR A 184 -11.52 10.23 18.00
N ARG A 185 -12.74 10.02 17.47
CA ARG A 185 -13.89 10.92 17.65
C ARG A 185 -13.61 12.36 17.22
N THR A 186 -12.97 12.51 16.06
CA THR A 186 -12.66 13.80 15.44
C THR A 186 -13.58 14.03 14.24
N PRO A 187 -14.20 15.21 14.07
CA PRO A 187 -14.95 15.52 12.84
C PRO A 187 -14.04 15.39 11.62
N LEU A 188 -14.51 14.72 10.56
CA LEU A 188 -13.71 14.36 9.38
C LEU A 188 -13.01 15.57 8.75
N PHE A 189 -13.74 16.65 8.51
CA PHE A 189 -13.16 17.84 7.88
C PHE A 189 -12.19 18.60 8.78
N ASP A 190 -12.36 18.55 10.11
CA ASP A 190 -11.39 19.10 11.06
C ASP A 190 -10.11 18.26 11.08
N HIS A 191 -10.26 16.95 10.99
CA HIS A 191 -9.15 16.02 10.84
C HIS A 191 -8.34 16.33 9.57
N ILE A 192 -8.97 16.36 8.39
CA ILE A 192 -8.32 16.65 7.11
C ILE A 192 -7.64 18.02 7.15
N ARG A 193 -8.35 19.07 7.58
CA ARG A 193 -7.77 20.43 7.67
C ARG A 193 -6.55 20.47 8.59
N TYR A 194 -6.58 19.74 9.69
CA TYR A 194 -5.47 19.73 10.63
C TYR A 194 -4.28 18.90 10.13
N MET A 195 -4.52 17.83 9.38
CA MET A 195 -3.46 17.06 8.72
C MET A 195 -2.66 17.86 7.70
N MET A 196 -3.27 18.85 7.03
CA MET A 196 -2.57 19.66 6.01
C MET A 196 -1.32 20.36 6.58
N ILE A 197 -1.25 20.57 7.89
CA ILE A 197 -0.08 21.20 8.56
C ILE A 197 1.20 20.37 8.40
N THR A 198 1.07 19.04 8.41
CA THR A 198 2.19 18.11 8.26
C THR A 198 2.29 17.57 6.84
N THR A 199 1.17 17.35 6.19
CA THR A 199 1.07 16.69 4.90
C THR A 199 1.57 17.57 3.76
N ILE A 200 1.23 18.88 3.74
CA ILE A 200 1.68 19.78 2.68
C ILE A 200 3.21 19.97 2.68
N PRO A 201 3.88 20.27 3.81
CA PRO A 201 5.33 20.34 3.80
C PRO A 201 6.01 19.05 3.37
N SER A 202 5.47 17.89 3.78
CA SER A 202 6.02 16.58 3.43
C SER A 202 5.98 16.33 1.92
N ILE A 203 4.84 16.60 1.28
CA ILE A 203 4.73 16.37 -0.18
C ILE A 203 5.53 17.39 -0.99
N VAL A 204 5.61 18.65 -0.54
CA VAL A 204 6.42 19.66 -1.22
C VAL A 204 7.89 19.25 -1.22
N ILE A 205 8.42 18.80 -0.08
CA ILE A 205 9.79 18.30 0.00
C ILE A 205 9.97 17.07 -0.90
N THR A 206 9.02 16.14 -0.89
CA THR A 206 9.03 14.95 -1.74
C THR A 206 9.08 15.31 -3.22
N LEU A 207 8.24 16.23 -3.67
CA LEU A 207 8.22 16.69 -5.07
C LEU A 207 9.52 17.41 -5.46
N ILE A 208 10.10 18.20 -4.56
CA ILE A 208 11.41 18.86 -4.78
C ILE A 208 12.49 17.79 -4.96
N ILE A 209 12.51 16.74 -4.14
CA ILE A 209 13.48 15.65 -4.27
C ILE A 209 13.31 14.96 -5.63
N PHE A 210 12.09 14.55 -6.01
CA PHE A 210 11.85 13.90 -7.31
C PHE A 210 12.18 14.81 -8.49
N PHE A 211 11.91 16.10 -8.38
CA PHE A 211 12.27 17.08 -9.41
C PHE A 211 13.79 17.21 -9.57
N ILE A 212 14.54 17.36 -8.48
CA ILE A 212 16.00 17.46 -8.51
C ILE A 212 16.62 16.18 -9.09
N ILE A 213 16.17 15.02 -8.63
CA ILE A 213 16.67 13.73 -9.12
C ILE A 213 16.37 13.57 -10.61
N GLY A 214 15.17 13.92 -11.06
CA GLY A 214 14.81 13.90 -12.47
C GLY A 214 15.71 14.77 -13.35
N LEU A 215 16.10 15.96 -12.86
CA LEU A 215 17.02 16.85 -13.57
C LEU A 215 18.47 16.33 -13.60
N THR A 216 18.91 15.64 -12.57
CA THR A 216 20.30 15.14 -12.43
C THR A 216 20.47 13.71 -12.97
N SER A 217 19.40 13.00 -13.22
CA SER A 217 19.42 11.64 -13.75
C SER A 217 19.80 11.64 -15.23
N ASN A 218 20.85 10.88 -15.56
CA ASN A 218 21.23 10.61 -16.96
C ASN A 218 20.47 9.42 -17.55
N SER A 219 19.50 8.85 -16.84
CA SER A 219 18.79 7.61 -17.21
C SER A 219 18.12 7.68 -18.59
N ALA A 220 17.63 8.86 -18.98
CA ALA A 220 16.97 9.08 -20.27
C ALA A 220 17.92 9.08 -21.49
N SER A 221 19.23 9.05 -21.29
CA SER A 221 20.20 9.13 -22.40
C SER A 221 20.60 7.78 -22.97
N GLU A 222 20.31 6.67 -22.28
CA GLU A 222 20.77 5.33 -22.67
C GLU A 222 19.67 4.46 -23.31
N VAL A 223 18.39 4.82 -23.13
CA VAL A 223 17.27 4.02 -23.63
C VAL A 223 16.73 4.63 -24.93
N ASN A 224 16.66 3.81 -25.96
CA ASN A 224 16.06 4.20 -27.26
C ASN A 224 14.52 4.15 -27.18
N ILE A 225 13.91 5.24 -26.72
CA ILE A 225 12.44 5.38 -26.60
C ILE A 225 11.74 5.05 -27.92
N GLN A 226 12.35 5.43 -29.06
CA GLN A 226 11.78 5.16 -30.37
C GLN A 226 11.75 3.66 -30.70
N GLU A 227 12.75 2.91 -30.27
CA GLU A 227 12.79 1.45 -30.45
C GLU A 227 11.69 0.76 -29.64
N ILE A 228 11.48 1.19 -28.37
CA ILE A 228 10.41 0.65 -27.54
C ILE A 228 9.04 0.95 -28.15
N SER A 229 8.82 2.20 -28.56
CA SER A 229 7.58 2.63 -29.23
C SER A 229 7.32 1.80 -30.49
N ASN A 230 8.33 1.63 -31.35
CA ASN A 230 8.20 0.83 -32.56
C ASN A 230 7.86 -0.64 -32.25
N THR A 231 8.56 -1.25 -31.31
CA THR A 231 8.33 -2.65 -30.90
C THR A 231 6.92 -2.83 -30.33
N LEU A 232 6.43 -1.88 -29.52
CA LEU A 232 5.05 -1.90 -29.00
C LEU A 232 4.02 -1.79 -30.13
N ASN A 233 4.24 -0.87 -31.09
CA ASN A 233 3.34 -0.66 -32.24
C ASN A 233 3.36 -1.84 -33.24
N GLU A 234 4.47 -2.59 -33.35
CA GLU A 234 4.55 -3.80 -34.16
C GLU A 234 3.75 -4.97 -33.57
N LYS A 235 3.74 -5.10 -32.24
CA LYS A 235 3.09 -6.24 -31.55
C LYS A 235 1.65 -5.96 -31.14
N PHE A 236 1.35 -4.73 -30.71
CA PHE A 236 0.03 -4.34 -30.24
C PHE A 236 -0.64 -3.38 -31.23
N ASN A 237 -1.93 -3.58 -31.46
CA ASN A 237 -2.75 -2.61 -32.18
C ASN A 237 -3.04 -1.40 -31.28
N ILE A 238 -2.11 -0.43 -31.27
CA ILE A 238 -2.19 0.79 -30.45
C ILE A 238 -3.13 1.79 -31.13
N THR A 239 -4.25 2.08 -30.47
CA THR A 239 -5.25 3.02 -30.99
C THR A 239 -5.77 3.94 -29.91
N PRO A 240 -6.12 5.23 -30.22
CA PRO A 240 -6.66 6.16 -29.24
C PRO A 240 -7.94 5.67 -28.55
N TRP A 241 -8.72 4.80 -29.19
CA TRP A 241 -9.97 4.25 -28.63
C TRP A 241 -9.75 3.38 -27.40
N LEU A 242 -8.56 2.79 -27.25
CA LEU A 242 -8.20 2.03 -26.06
C LEU A 242 -8.15 2.91 -24.80
N LEU A 243 -7.90 4.21 -24.96
CA LEU A 243 -7.95 5.17 -23.85
C LEU A 243 -9.36 5.36 -23.27
N ALA A 244 -10.40 4.93 -23.99
CA ALA A 244 -11.76 4.95 -23.44
C ALA A 244 -11.88 4.09 -22.18
N VAL A 245 -11.13 2.98 -22.06
CA VAL A 245 -11.14 2.10 -20.87
C VAL A 245 -10.65 2.84 -19.61
N PRO A 246 -9.44 3.40 -19.56
CA PRO A 246 -9.00 4.17 -18.39
C PRO A 246 -9.84 5.44 -18.15
N ILE A 247 -10.35 6.10 -19.18
CA ILE A 247 -11.23 7.27 -19.04
C ILE A 247 -12.55 6.87 -18.37
N LEU A 248 -13.20 5.79 -18.82
CA LEU A 248 -14.43 5.28 -18.19
C LEU A 248 -14.16 4.79 -16.76
N THR A 249 -13.02 4.14 -16.52
CA THR A 249 -12.59 3.75 -15.17
C THR A 249 -12.44 4.98 -14.28
N GLY A 250 -11.75 6.02 -14.74
CA GLY A 250 -11.63 7.30 -14.04
C GLY A 250 -12.98 7.99 -13.80
N PHE A 251 -13.89 7.92 -14.76
CA PHE A 251 -15.25 8.45 -14.59
C PHE A 251 -16.04 7.70 -13.52
N MET A 252 -15.98 6.36 -13.47
CA MET A 252 -16.60 5.56 -12.42
C MET A 252 -16.03 5.93 -11.03
N ILE A 253 -14.72 6.13 -10.94
CA ILE A 253 -14.06 6.59 -9.73
C ILE A 253 -14.59 7.98 -9.32
N ALA A 254 -14.62 8.93 -10.23
CA ALA A 254 -15.14 10.29 -9.99
C ALA A 254 -16.61 10.30 -9.56
N LYS A 255 -17.39 9.30 -10.00
CA LYS A 255 -18.78 9.06 -9.55
C LYS A 255 -18.88 8.31 -8.22
N ARG A 256 -17.77 8.02 -7.55
CA ARG A 256 -17.70 7.33 -6.25
C ARG A 256 -18.27 5.90 -6.27
N ILE A 257 -18.17 5.22 -7.39
CA ILE A 257 -18.52 3.80 -7.47
C ILE A 257 -17.51 3.00 -6.61
N PRO A 258 -17.95 2.04 -5.79
CA PRO A 258 -17.04 1.24 -4.95
C PRO A 258 -15.88 0.63 -5.74
N SER A 259 -14.66 0.67 -5.17
CA SER A 259 -13.42 0.25 -5.83
C SER A 259 -13.51 -1.17 -6.42
N LEU A 260 -14.09 -2.11 -5.69
CA LEU A 260 -14.26 -3.49 -6.15
C LEU A 260 -15.09 -3.56 -7.46
N ILE A 261 -16.20 -2.82 -7.52
CA ILE A 261 -17.07 -2.76 -8.72
C ILE A 261 -16.35 -2.07 -9.86
N THR A 262 -15.65 -0.96 -9.57
CA THR A 262 -14.89 -0.20 -10.58
C THR A 262 -13.82 -1.06 -11.23
N LEU A 263 -13.03 -1.78 -10.44
CA LEU A 263 -11.96 -2.67 -10.94
C LEU A 263 -12.55 -3.85 -11.75
N PHE A 264 -13.64 -4.43 -11.28
CA PHE A 264 -14.32 -5.52 -11.98
C PHE A 264 -14.89 -5.07 -13.33
N VAL A 265 -15.62 -3.96 -13.38
CA VAL A 265 -16.16 -3.39 -14.62
C VAL A 265 -15.03 -2.98 -15.56
N SER A 266 -13.96 -2.39 -15.05
CA SER A 266 -12.78 -2.03 -15.84
C SER A 266 -12.10 -3.25 -16.48
N THR A 267 -12.06 -4.39 -15.74
CA THR A 267 -11.56 -5.66 -16.28
C THR A 267 -12.44 -6.15 -17.45
N ILE A 268 -13.78 -6.07 -17.31
CA ILE A 268 -14.71 -6.44 -18.39
C ILE A 268 -14.55 -5.52 -19.60
N LEU A 269 -14.44 -4.20 -19.40
CA LEU A 269 -14.23 -3.25 -20.49
C LEU A 269 -12.92 -3.53 -21.25
N ALA A 270 -11.84 -3.79 -20.52
CA ALA A 270 -10.55 -4.14 -21.12
C ALA A 270 -10.61 -5.48 -21.87
N THR A 271 -11.29 -6.50 -21.31
CA THR A 271 -11.49 -7.78 -22.00
C THR A 271 -12.29 -7.61 -23.29
N THR A 272 -13.32 -6.76 -23.26
CA THR A 272 -14.10 -6.43 -24.48
C THR A 272 -13.23 -5.69 -25.49
N ALA A 273 -12.37 -4.77 -25.04
CA ALA A 273 -11.42 -4.08 -25.90
C ALA A 273 -10.40 -5.04 -26.50
N ALA A 274 -9.92 -6.04 -25.76
CA ALA A 274 -9.01 -7.08 -26.26
C ALA A 274 -9.64 -7.90 -27.37
N LEU A 275 -10.89 -8.28 -27.27
CA LEU A 275 -11.65 -9.01 -28.30
C LEU A 275 -11.72 -8.24 -29.62
N TRP A 276 -11.73 -6.92 -29.55
CA TRP A 276 -11.84 -6.06 -30.71
C TRP A 276 -10.47 -5.65 -31.29
N ALA A 277 -9.51 -5.30 -30.40
CA ALA A 277 -8.26 -4.69 -30.82
C ALA A 277 -7.09 -5.67 -30.90
N GLN A 278 -7.11 -6.81 -30.17
CA GLN A 278 -5.94 -7.69 -29.98
C GLN A 278 -6.30 -9.17 -30.22
N GLN A 279 -7.09 -9.44 -31.23
CA GLN A 279 -7.57 -10.80 -31.50
C GLN A 279 -6.41 -11.78 -31.74
N ASP A 280 -5.40 -11.34 -32.51
CA ASP A 280 -4.21 -12.16 -32.81
C ASP A 280 -3.43 -12.54 -31.56
N ILE A 281 -3.28 -11.62 -30.60
CA ILE A 281 -2.61 -11.90 -29.33
C ILE A 281 -3.43 -12.87 -28.47
N LEU A 282 -4.76 -12.73 -28.47
CA LEU A 282 -5.62 -13.66 -27.75
C LEU A 282 -5.55 -15.08 -28.35
N GLU A 283 -5.46 -15.21 -29.68
CA GLU A 283 -5.28 -16.48 -30.38
C GLU A 283 -3.89 -17.09 -30.08
N GLU A 284 -2.85 -16.26 -30.01
CA GLU A 284 -1.48 -16.69 -29.65
C GLU A 284 -1.41 -17.24 -28.21
N LEU A 285 -2.15 -16.62 -27.27
CA LEU A 285 -2.21 -17.06 -25.88
C LEU A 285 -3.05 -18.34 -25.69
N GLY A 286 -3.95 -18.64 -26.61
CA GLY A 286 -4.80 -19.82 -26.57
C GLY A 286 -4.24 -20.95 -27.42
N ASN A 287 -4.12 -22.16 -26.87
CA ASN A 287 -3.46 -23.32 -27.50
C ASN A 287 -4.43 -24.44 -27.92
N GLY A 288 -5.74 -24.29 -27.74
CA GLY A 288 -6.70 -25.36 -27.90
C GLY A 288 -7.73 -25.15 -29.01
N SER A 289 -8.92 -25.74 -28.83
CA SER A 289 -10.01 -25.72 -29.81
C SER A 289 -10.76 -24.38 -29.89
N ARG A 290 -10.60 -23.51 -28.88
CA ARG A 290 -11.24 -22.19 -28.80
C ARG A 290 -10.20 -21.12 -28.38
N PRO A 291 -9.24 -20.83 -29.26
CA PRO A 291 -8.05 -20.05 -28.90
C PRO A 291 -8.38 -18.68 -28.31
N VAL A 292 -9.32 -17.93 -28.86
CA VAL A 292 -9.73 -16.62 -28.33
C VAL A 292 -10.28 -16.73 -26.91
N PHE A 293 -11.14 -17.71 -26.64
CA PHE A 293 -11.69 -17.91 -25.28
C PHE A 293 -10.60 -18.35 -24.31
N GLU A 294 -9.74 -19.28 -24.70
CA GLU A 294 -8.61 -19.74 -23.89
C GLU A 294 -7.63 -18.61 -23.63
N GLY A 295 -7.36 -17.76 -24.63
CA GLY A 295 -6.55 -16.55 -24.48
C GLY A 295 -7.13 -15.55 -23.48
N ILE A 296 -8.45 -15.33 -23.48
CA ILE A 296 -9.13 -14.50 -22.49
C ILE A 296 -8.96 -15.11 -21.08
N MET A 297 -9.16 -16.41 -20.94
CA MET A 297 -8.98 -17.06 -19.64
C MET A 297 -7.52 -16.97 -19.18
N ALA A 298 -6.55 -17.22 -20.05
CA ALA A 298 -5.13 -17.08 -19.75
C ALA A 298 -4.76 -15.64 -19.31
N MET A 299 -5.19 -14.65 -20.07
CA MET A 299 -5.00 -13.23 -19.78
C MET A 299 -5.46 -12.83 -18.38
N ILE A 300 -6.61 -13.33 -17.94
CA ILE A 300 -7.20 -13.00 -16.64
C ILE A 300 -6.57 -13.82 -15.52
N THR A 301 -6.31 -15.11 -15.75
CA THR A 301 -6.01 -16.05 -14.66
C THR A 301 -4.54 -16.35 -14.47
N THR A 302 -3.73 -16.39 -15.53
CA THR A 302 -2.36 -16.89 -15.49
C THR A 302 -1.30 -15.83 -15.78
N ASN A 303 -0.04 -16.21 -15.58
CA ASN A 303 1.07 -15.42 -16.06
C ASN A 303 1.07 -15.43 -17.60
N THR A 304 1.15 -14.25 -18.20
CA THR A 304 1.30 -14.12 -19.65
C THR A 304 2.62 -13.45 -19.98
N GLN A 305 3.29 -13.99 -21.00
CA GLN A 305 4.50 -13.41 -21.60
C GLN A 305 4.26 -13.30 -23.11
N ILE A 306 4.63 -12.17 -23.67
CA ILE A 306 4.52 -11.90 -25.11
C ILE A 306 5.91 -11.68 -25.64
N GLU A 307 6.28 -12.47 -26.66
CA GLU A 307 7.57 -12.35 -27.32
C GLU A 307 7.50 -11.23 -28.37
N THR A 308 8.33 -10.19 -28.16
CA THR A 308 8.38 -9.03 -29.06
C THR A 308 9.73 -8.89 -29.76
N GLY A 309 10.69 -9.77 -29.48
CA GLY A 309 12.06 -9.65 -29.97
C GLY A 309 12.93 -8.67 -29.18
N ASN A 310 12.38 -7.88 -28.30
CA ASN A 310 13.09 -6.96 -27.39
C ASN A 310 12.83 -7.35 -25.94
N GLN A 311 13.87 -7.80 -25.22
CA GLN A 311 13.75 -8.31 -23.85
C GLN A 311 13.15 -7.27 -22.89
N LEU A 312 13.50 -6.01 -23.04
CA LEU A 312 12.96 -4.94 -22.19
C LEU A 312 11.45 -4.79 -22.37
N VAL A 313 10.97 -4.88 -23.62
CA VAL A 313 9.54 -4.83 -23.93
C VAL A 313 8.83 -6.11 -23.46
N ASN A 314 9.46 -7.29 -23.61
CA ASN A 314 8.91 -8.54 -23.09
C ASN A 314 8.68 -8.46 -21.56
N ASP A 315 9.65 -7.94 -20.83
CA ASP A 315 9.53 -7.76 -19.38
C ASP A 315 8.45 -6.70 -19.01
N LEU A 316 8.35 -5.62 -19.80
CA LEU A 316 7.36 -4.57 -19.64
C LEU A 316 5.91 -5.06 -19.79
N VAL A 317 5.66 -5.95 -20.75
CA VAL A 317 4.32 -6.44 -21.08
C VAL A 317 3.96 -7.74 -20.39
N ALA A 318 4.87 -8.31 -19.60
CA ALA A 318 4.62 -9.51 -18.83
C ALA A 318 3.58 -9.25 -17.70
N THR A 319 2.65 -10.19 -17.51
CA THR A 319 1.64 -10.09 -16.45
C THR A 319 1.62 -11.32 -15.58
N ARG A 320 0.97 -11.22 -14.41
CA ARG A 320 0.87 -12.34 -13.45
C ARG A 320 -0.55 -12.90 -13.31
N GLY A 321 -1.55 -12.20 -13.80
CA GLY A 321 -2.95 -12.59 -13.67
C GLY A 321 -3.40 -12.78 -12.22
N MET A 322 -4.56 -13.39 -12.02
CA MET A 322 -5.08 -13.71 -10.68
C MET A 322 -4.17 -14.69 -9.93
N GLN A 323 -3.55 -15.64 -10.63
CA GLN A 323 -2.68 -16.65 -10.03
C GLN A 323 -1.46 -16.01 -9.37
N GLY A 324 -0.90 -14.97 -9.96
CA GLY A 324 0.23 -14.24 -9.38
C GLY A 324 -0.08 -13.54 -8.05
N MET A 325 -1.36 -13.30 -7.75
CA MET A 325 -1.81 -12.72 -6.48
C MET A 325 -1.91 -13.75 -5.35
N MET A 326 -1.95 -15.05 -5.65
CA MET A 326 -2.17 -16.09 -4.65
C MET A 326 -1.08 -16.17 -3.59
N ASN A 327 0.19 -16.01 -3.98
CA ASN A 327 1.30 -15.99 -3.02
C ASN A 327 1.18 -14.83 -2.03
N THR A 328 0.70 -13.68 -2.48
CA THR A 328 0.47 -12.50 -1.64
C THR A 328 -0.70 -12.74 -0.69
N ILE A 329 -1.81 -13.31 -1.17
CA ILE A 329 -2.97 -13.66 -0.33
C ILE A 329 -2.56 -14.67 0.75
N TRP A 330 -1.80 -15.70 0.39
CA TRP A 330 -1.26 -16.66 1.36
C TRP A 330 -0.37 -15.97 2.41
N LEU A 331 0.50 -15.07 1.99
CA LEU A 331 1.38 -14.31 2.90
C LEU A 331 0.57 -13.42 3.84
N ILE A 332 -0.47 -12.73 3.34
CA ILE A 332 -1.40 -11.92 4.16
C ILE A 332 -2.08 -12.81 5.21
N LEU A 333 -2.58 -13.99 4.83
CA LEU A 333 -3.19 -14.92 5.78
C LEU A 333 -2.22 -15.33 6.90
N CYS A 334 -0.97 -15.66 6.57
CA CYS A 334 0.05 -15.97 7.56
C CYS A 334 0.38 -14.80 8.48
N ALA A 335 0.43 -13.57 7.93
CA ALA A 335 0.64 -12.35 8.70
C ALA A 335 -0.53 -12.07 9.66
N MET A 336 -1.78 -12.33 9.23
CA MET A 336 -2.96 -12.21 10.09
C MET A 336 -2.96 -13.23 11.22
N CYS A 337 -2.42 -14.43 11.01
CA CYS A 337 -2.20 -15.41 12.09
C CYS A 337 -1.25 -14.86 13.15
N PHE A 338 -0.13 -14.27 12.75
CA PHE A 338 0.83 -13.67 13.68
C PHE A 338 0.23 -12.48 14.45
N GLY A 339 -0.39 -11.53 13.76
CA GLY A 339 -1.06 -10.38 14.37
C GLY A 339 -2.17 -10.80 15.35
N GLY A 340 -2.97 -11.83 14.97
CA GLY A 340 -4.02 -12.40 15.81
C GLY A 340 -3.46 -13.04 17.08
N ALA A 341 -2.36 -13.80 16.97
CA ALA A 341 -1.70 -14.42 18.10
C ALA A 341 -1.12 -13.39 19.08
N MET A 342 -0.48 -12.33 18.56
CA MET A 342 0.04 -11.21 19.36
C MET A 342 -1.06 -10.45 20.10
N THR A 343 -2.22 -10.28 19.47
CA THR A 343 -3.39 -9.64 20.06
C THR A 343 -4.00 -10.52 21.16
N ALA A 344 -4.28 -11.78 20.84
CA ALA A 344 -4.90 -12.75 21.77
C ALA A 344 -4.06 -13.00 23.01
N SER A 345 -2.73 -13.04 22.85
CA SER A 345 -1.79 -13.20 23.97
C SER A 345 -1.75 -12.00 24.92
N GLY A 346 -2.28 -10.84 24.52
CA GLY A 346 -2.16 -9.58 25.27
C GLY A 346 -0.75 -8.96 25.19
N MET A 347 0.18 -9.57 24.45
CA MET A 347 1.55 -9.07 24.30
C MET A 347 1.56 -7.70 23.61
N LEU A 348 0.70 -7.52 22.61
CA LEU A 348 0.53 -6.25 21.91
C LEU A 348 0.13 -5.13 22.88
N LYS A 349 -0.87 -5.39 23.74
CA LYS A 349 -1.33 -4.44 24.77
C LYS A 349 -0.24 -4.11 25.77
N SER A 350 0.58 -5.08 26.15
CA SER A 350 1.69 -4.88 27.08
C SER A 350 2.73 -3.91 26.54
N ILE A 351 3.13 -4.07 25.30
CA ILE A 351 4.12 -3.19 24.64
C ILE A 351 3.56 -1.79 24.42
N THR A 352 2.32 -1.67 23.99
CA THR A 352 1.71 -0.36 23.76
C THR A 352 1.49 0.41 25.07
N ASN A 353 1.21 -0.26 26.19
CA ASN A 353 1.19 0.37 27.51
C ASN A 353 2.56 0.94 27.89
N MET A 354 3.65 0.31 27.47
CA MET A 354 4.99 0.86 27.69
C MET A 354 5.17 2.20 26.97
N PHE A 355 4.71 2.31 25.72
CA PHE A 355 4.72 3.59 24.99
C PHE A 355 3.82 4.65 25.66
N ALA A 356 2.66 4.26 26.19
CA ALA A 356 1.77 5.16 26.89
C ALA A 356 2.43 5.79 28.13
N ASN A 357 3.23 5.03 28.86
CA ASN A 357 3.96 5.52 30.04
C ASN A 357 5.06 6.55 29.70
N MET A 358 5.50 6.64 28.45
CA MET A 358 6.49 7.62 27.99
C MET A 358 5.89 8.99 27.67
N MET A 359 4.56 9.13 27.66
CA MET A 359 3.83 10.33 27.23
C MET A 359 3.82 11.42 28.33
N LYS A 360 4.90 12.19 28.45
CA LYS A 360 5.04 13.26 29.45
C LYS A 360 4.87 14.68 28.89
N SER A 361 5.23 14.91 27.65
CA SER A 361 5.17 16.19 26.94
C SER A 361 4.46 16.06 25.59
N THR A 362 4.14 17.15 24.90
CA THR A 362 3.56 17.10 23.54
C THR A 362 4.45 16.31 22.57
N PHE A 363 5.75 16.59 22.62
CA PHE A 363 6.74 15.88 21.81
C PHE A 363 6.71 14.37 22.10
N SER A 364 6.80 13.98 23.38
CA SER A 364 6.81 12.56 23.74
C SER A 364 5.47 11.88 23.44
N MET A 365 4.34 12.59 23.53
CA MET A 365 3.04 12.05 23.15
C MET A 365 2.97 11.71 21.67
N VAL A 366 3.31 12.66 20.79
CA VAL A 366 3.28 12.45 19.35
C VAL A 366 4.31 11.40 18.93
N SER A 367 5.53 11.47 19.46
CA SER A 367 6.59 10.50 19.17
C SER A 367 6.23 9.09 19.63
N SER A 368 5.70 8.93 20.85
CA SER A 368 5.26 7.62 21.38
C SER A 368 4.09 7.06 20.59
N THR A 369 3.14 7.91 20.17
CA THR A 369 2.02 7.48 19.31
C THR A 369 2.54 7.02 17.95
N ALA A 370 3.43 7.79 17.31
CA ALA A 370 4.00 7.45 16.02
C ALA A 370 4.82 6.15 16.05
N LEU A 371 5.68 6.00 17.07
CA LEU A 371 6.46 4.78 17.28
C LEU A 371 5.58 3.57 17.57
N SER A 372 4.54 3.76 18.39
CA SER A 372 3.55 2.71 18.66
C SER A 372 2.80 2.31 17.40
N GLY A 373 2.42 3.27 16.57
CA GLY A 373 1.76 3.02 15.29
C GLY A 373 2.63 2.23 14.32
N LEU A 374 3.91 2.60 14.17
CA LEU A 374 4.87 1.84 13.38
C LEU A 374 5.06 0.41 13.93
N PHE A 375 5.17 0.29 15.25
CA PHE A 375 5.24 -1.00 15.92
C PHE A 375 4.00 -1.85 15.64
N LEU A 376 2.81 -1.25 15.68
CA LEU A 376 1.56 -1.94 15.37
C LEU A 376 1.53 -2.40 13.90
N ASN A 377 1.97 -1.59 12.95
CA ASN A 377 2.11 -2.00 11.55
C ASN A 377 3.02 -3.22 11.35
N ILE A 378 4.11 -3.30 12.14
CA ILE A 378 5.03 -4.43 12.12
C ILE A 378 4.37 -5.70 12.69
N THR A 379 3.59 -5.57 13.76
CA THR A 379 3.09 -6.70 14.54
C THR A 379 1.72 -7.19 14.13
N THR A 380 0.82 -6.29 13.72
CA THR A 380 -0.50 -6.68 13.19
C THR A 380 -0.47 -7.02 11.72
N ALA A 381 0.58 -6.54 11.03
CA ALA A 381 0.74 -6.66 9.59
C ALA A 381 -0.43 -6.08 8.77
N ASP A 382 -1.23 -5.22 9.40
CA ASP A 382 -2.41 -4.61 8.78
C ASP A 382 -2.59 -3.15 9.20
N GLN A 383 -2.91 -2.30 8.21
CA GLN A 383 -3.08 -0.87 8.39
C GLN A 383 -4.34 -0.52 9.18
N TYR A 384 -5.49 -1.15 8.88
CA TYR A 384 -6.76 -0.83 9.51
C TYR A 384 -6.77 -1.20 10.99
N ILE A 385 -6.28 -2.41 11.31
CA ILE A 385 -6.13 -2.87 12.70
C ILE A 385 -5.20 -1.93 13.47
N SER A 386 -4.09 -1.52 12.86
CA SER A 386 -3.13 -0.59 13.49
C SER A 386 -3.74 0.78 13.78
N ILE A 387 -4.55 1.33 12.86
CA ILE A 387 -5.28 2.60 13.06
C ILE A 387 -6.26 2.46 14.24
N ILE A 388 -7.08 1.40 14.26
CA ILE A 388 -8.08 1.15 15.29
C ILE A 388 -7.41 1.02 16.66
N LEU A 389 -6.35 0.23 16.76
CA LEU A 389 -5.64 0.01 18.02
C LEU A 389 -4.99 1.30 18.49
N THR A 390 -4.25 2.01 17.65
CA THR A 390 -3.61 3.27 18.01
C THR A 390 -4.63 4.29 18.52
N GLY A 391 -5.71 4.52 17.78
CA GLY A 391 -6.74 5.47 18.17
C GLY A 391 -7.41 5.09 19.49
N ASN A 392 -7.80 3.81 19.66
CA ASN A 392 -8.47 3.34 20.88
C ASN A 392 -7.59 3.38 22.12
N MET A 393 -6.30 3.10 21.98
CA MET A 393 -5.37 3.05 23.11
C MET A 393 -5.00 4.42 23.65
N PHE A 394 -4.88 5.42 22.76
CA PHE A 394 -4.36 6.71 23.17
C PHE A 394 -5.44 7.80 23.34
N LYS A 395 -6.67 7.60 22.85
CA LYS A 395 -7.73 8.62 22.90
C LYS A 395 -8.02 9.17 24.31
N ASP A 396 -8.04 8.30 25.32
CA ASP A 396 -8.34 8.73 26.69
C ASP A 396 -7.13 9.45 27.30
N ILE A 397 -5.91 9.01 27.00
CA ILE A 397 -4.67 9.66 27.44
C ILE A 397 -4.56 11.09 26.88
N TYR A 398 -4.84 11.27 25.57
CA TYR A 398 -4.84 12.61 24.95
C TYR A 398 -5.90 13.51 25.58
N LYS A 399 -7.09 12.96 25.87
CA LYS A 399 -8.18 13.68 26.55
C LYS A 399 -7.79 14.10 27.97
N GLU A 400 -7.23 13.20 28.78
CA GLU A 400 -6.77 13.46 30.14
C GLU A 400 -5.67 14.51 30.22
N LYS A 401 -4.77 14.51 29.23
CA LYS A 401 -3.69 15.50 29.08
C LYS A 401 -4.17 16.85 28.50
N GLY A 402 -5.47 16.98 28.22
CA GLY A 402 -6.09 18.22 27.72
C GLY A 402 -5.85 18.53 26.25
N TYR A 403 -5.43 17.55 25.44
CA TYR A 403 -5.27 17.75 24.00
C TYR A 403 -6.58 17.52 23.25
N GLU A 404 -6.74 18.22 22.13
CA GLU A 404 -7.85 17.98 21.23
C GLU A 404 -7.66 16.65 20.46
N SER A 405 -8.76 15.96 20.15
CA SER A 405 -8.75 14.66 19.48
C SER A 405 -8.10 14.71 18.10
N ARG A 406 -8.14 15.87 17.40
CA ARG A 406 -7.49 16.06 16.11
C ARG A 406 -5.98 15.90 16.14
N LEU A 407 -5.31 16.11 17.28
CA LEU A 407 -3.88 15.86 17.40
C LEU A 407 -3.58 14.35 17.33
N LEU A 408 -4.36 13.51 18.03
CA LEU A 408 -4.22 12.06 17.93
C LEU A 408 -4.59 11.55 16.53
N SER A 409 -5.71 12.03 15.99
CA SER A 409 -6.18 11.65 14.66
C SER A 409 -5.14 11.93 13.60
N ARG A 410 -4.55 13.14 13.59
CA ARG A 410 -3.45 13.49 12.69
C ARG A 410 -2.24 12.59 12.89
N THR A 411 -1.79 12.40 14.15
CA THR A 411 -0.60 11.59 14.44
C THR A 411 -0.80 10.13 13.99
N THR A 412 -2.00 9.58 14.17
CA THR A 412 -2.34 8.23 13.68
C THR A 412 -2.21 8.15 12.16
N GLU A 413 -2.81 9.08 11.45
CA GLU A 413 -2.77 9.09 9.99
C GLU A 413 -1.37 9.39 9.43
N ASP A 414 -0.63 10.34 10.06
CA ASP A 414 0.74 10.71 9.70
C ASP A 414 1.74 9.56 9.89
N SER A 415 1.47 8.62 10.79
CA SER A 415 2.42 7.57 11.14
C SER A 415 1.93 6.17 10.77
N VAL A 416 0.69 5.80 11.09
CA VAL A 416 0.20 4.43 10.86
C VAL A 416 -0.10 4.21 9.38
N THR A 417 -0.96 5.05 8.81
CA THR A 417 -1.42 4.89 7.42
C THR A 417 -0.25 4.93 6.45
N VAL A 418 0.60 5.94 6.54
CA VAL A 418 1.65 6.13 5.56
C VAL A 418 2.84 5.18 5.71
N THR A 419 3.12 4.67 6.91
CA THR A 419 4.24 3.75 7.11
C THR A 419 3.90 2.28 6.88
N SER A 420 2.62 1.93 6.73
CA SER A 420 2.17 0.56 6.48
C SER A 420 2.84 -0.06 5.25
N VAL A 421 3.00 0.72 4.18
CA VAL A 421 3.64 0.30 2.93
C VAL A 421 5.15 0.08 3.05
N LEU A 422 5.77 0.55 4.12
CA LEU A 422 7.21 0.38 4.36
C LEU A 422 7.56 -0.93 5.08
N VAL A 423 6.56 -1.64 5.62
CA VAL A 423 6.75 -2.90 6.34
C VAL A 423 6.55 -4.08 5.38
N PRO A 424 7.57 -4.87 5.04
CA PRO A 424 7.54 -5.84 3.93
C PRO A 424 6.46 -6.92 4.03
N TRP A 425 5.97 -7.23 5.21
CA TRP A 425 4.91 -8.23 5.47
C TRP A 425 3.56 -7.61 5.84
N ASN A 426 3.43 -6.28 5.78
CA ASN A 426 2.16 -5.61 5.97
C ASN A 426 1.28 -5.74 4.72
N SER A 427 -0.03 -5.86 4.90
CA SER A 427 -1.00 -6.00 3.81
C SER A 427 -0.86 -4.92 2.73
N CYS A 428 -0.56 -3.68 3.13
CA CYS A 428 -0.32 -2.57 2.20
C CYS A 428 0.93 -2.77 1.34
N SER A 429 2.06 -3.09 1.98
CA SER A 429 3.32 -3.32 1.28
C SER A 429 3.22 -4.51 0.33
N LEU A 430 2.62 -5.61 0.79
CA LEU A 430 2.42 -6.81 -0.02
C LEU A 430 1.56 -6.51 -1.26
N THR A 431 0.51 -5.72 -1.10
CA THR A 431 -0.34 -5.29 -2.22
C THR A 431 0.46 -4.45 -3.21
N GLN A 432 1.13 -3.39 -2.75
CA GLN A 432 1.84 -2.48 -3.65
C GLN A 432 3.01 -3.16 -4.36
N SER A 433 3.79 -3.97 -3.64
CA SER A 433 4.90 -4.72 -4.24
C SER A 433 4.43 -5.71 -5.30
N THR A 434 3.29 -6.35 -5.07
CA THR A 434 2.72 -7.31 -6.02
C THR A 434 2.15 -6.62 -7.26
N VAL A 435 1.41 -5.52 -7.06
CA VAL A 435 0.77 -4.76 -8.15
C VAL A 435 1.81 -4.10 -9.05
N LEU A 436 2.83 -3.45 -8.46
CA LEU A 436 3.90 -2.80 -9.19
C LEU A 436 4.98 -3.78 -9.68
N ASN A 437 4.93 -5.04 -9.24
CA ASN A 437 5.95 -6.06 -9.48
C ASN A 437 7.36 -5.66 -9.00
N VAL A 438 7.44 -4.88 -7.90
CA VAL A 438 8.69 -4.37 -7.33
C VAL A 438 8.76 -4.77 -5.86
N SER A 439 9.88 -5.34 -5.41
CA SER A 439 9.99 -5.74 -4.01
C SER A 439 9.93 -4.54 -3.07
N THR A 440 9.36 -4.73 -1.87
CA THR A 440 9.29 -3.67 -0.86
C THR A 440 10.66 -3.07 -0.55
N LEU A 441 11.69 -3.89 -0.42
CA LEU A 441 13.04 -3.42 -0.13
C LEU A 441 13.63 -2.56 -1.25
N THR A 442 13.21 -2.79 -2.50
CA THR A 442 13.65 -2.01 -3.67
C THR A 442 13.05 -0.60 -3.66
N TYR A 443 11.74 -0.44 -3.39
CA TYR A 443 11.11 0.88 -3.39
C TYR A 443 11.23 1.62 -2.06
N LEU A 444 11.48 0.91 -0.97
CA LEU A 444 11.50 1.46 0.39
C LEU A 444 12.39 2.71 0.50
N PRO A 445 13.63 2.77 -0.02
CA PRO A 445 14.46 3.97 0.11
C PRO A 445 13.89 5.22 -0.56
N TYR A 446 12.95 5.06 -1.49
CA TYR A 446 12.44 6.11 -2.36
C TYR A 446 11.02 6.61 -2.00
N CYS A 447 10.39 6.02 -0.98
CA CYS A 447 9.07 6.43 -0.49
C CYS A 447 9.17 7.67 0.42
N PHE A 448 9.63 8.80 -0.12
CA PHE A 448 9.97 9.98 0.67
C PHE A 448 8.79 10.55 1.45
N PHE A 449 7.61 10.63 0.85
CA PHE A 449 6.41 11.11 1.54
C PHE A 449 6.09 10.27 2.78
N ASN A 450 6.27 8.94 2.65
CA ASN A 450 5.94 7.98 3.70
C ASN A 450 6.89 8.08 4.92
N TYR A 451 8.13 8.53 4.72
CA TYR A 451 9.06 8.86 5.79
C TYR A 451 8.87 10.26 6.34
N LEU A 452 8.70 11.24 5.45
CA LEU A 452 8.62 12.65 5.84
C LEU A 452 7.36 12.96 6.65
N SER A 453 6.25 12.27 6.40
CA SER A 453 4.99 12.51 7.10
C SER A 453 5.08 12.29 8.63
N PRO A 454 5.53 11.13 9.14
CA PRO A 454 5.71 10.94 10.58
C PRO A 454 6.80 11.84 11.16
N ILE A 455 7.90 12.07 10.43
CA ILE A 455 8.98 12.98 10.86
C ILE A 455 8.43 14.40 11.03
N MET A 456 7.65 14.89 10.07
CA MET A 456 7.03 16.21 10.13
C MET A 456 6.06 16.33 11.30
N SER A 457 5.30 15.27 11.60
CA SER A 457 4.42 15.25 12.77
C SER A 457 5.21 15.41 14.08
N ILE A 458 6.36 14.76 14.19
CA ILE A 458 7.27 14.87 15.35
C ILE A 458 7.89 16.28 15.41
N ILE A 459 8.33 16.85 14.30
CA ILE A 459 8.88 18.22 14.24
C ILE A 459 7.84 19.25 14.68
N VAL A 460 6.61 19.16 14.17
CA VAL A 460 5.50 20.03 14.55
C VAL A 460 5.18 19.92 16.05
N ALA A 461 5.30 18.72 16.62
CA ALA A 461 5.12 18.49 18.06
C ALA A 461 6.28 19.07 18.88
N ALA A 462 7.53 18.98 18.41
CA ALA A 462 8.71 19.53 19.06
C ALA A 462 8.68 21.08 19.12
N THR A 463 8.22 21.71 18.01
CA THR A 463 8.08 23.17 17.92
C THR A 463 6.79 23.69 18.54
N ALA A 464 5.89 22.81 19.00
CA ALA A 464 4.55 23.14 19.50
C ALA A 464 3.71 23.99 18.50
N PHE A 465 4.03 23.92 17.22
CA PHE A 465 3.36 24.70 16.18
C PHE A 465 1.91 24.23 15.98
N LYS A 466 0.96 25.16 16.17
CA LYS A 466 -0.49 24.88 16.03
C LYS A 466 -0.96 23.64 16.82
N ILE A 467 -0.40 23.41 18.01
CA ILE A 467 -0.90 22.39 18.92
C ILE A 467 -2.01 23.01 19.78
N PHE A 468 -3.21 22.45 19.61
CA PHE A 468 -4.39 22.98 20.31
C PHE A 468 -4.68 22.13 21.55
N ARG A 469 -4.95 22.81 22.67
CA ARG A 469 -5.43 22.22 23.93
C ARG A 469 -6.89 22.61 24.15
N LYS A 470 -7.64 21.72 24.76
CA LYS A 470 -9.01 22.05 25.22
C LYS A 470 -8.91 23.18 26.23
N LYS A 471 -9.74 24.21 26.08
CA LYS A 471 -9.95 25.19 27.14
C LYS A 471 -10.44 24.45 28.38
N PRO A 472 -9.92 24.78 29.57
CA PRO A 472 -10.52 24.25 30.81
C PRO A 472 -12.02 24.56 30.77
N THR A 473 -12.86 23.53 30.89
CA THR A 473 -14.27 23.72 31.10
C THR A 473 -14.37 24.48 32.43
N GLU A 474 -14.75 25.78 32.41
CA GLU A 474 -15.22 26.46 33.57
C GLU A 474 -16.34 25.59 34.16
N ASN A 475 -16.08 25.02 35.36
CA ASN A 475 -17.14 24.41 36.13
C ASN A 475 -18.21 25.47 36.35
N ARG A 476 -19.26 25.47 35.54
CA ARG A 476 -20.49 26.10 35.90
C ARG A 476 -21.11 25.26 37.04
N ASN A 477 -20.56 25.41 38.23
CA ASN A 477 -21.30 25.19 39.43
C ASN A 477 -22.18 26.43 39.63
N ASN A 478 -23.43 26.31 39.28
CA ASN A 478 -24.54 27.03 39.90
C ASN A 478 -25.77 26.13 39.82
#